data_7c190023a635d7c20c87f2b6fc0aa5a5
#
_entry.id   7c190023a635d7c20c87f2b6fc0aa5a5
#
_cell.length_a   1.000
_cell.length_b   1.000
_cell.length_c   1.000
_cell.angle_alpha   90.00
_cell.angle_beta   90.00
_cell.angle_gamma   90.00
#
_symmetry.space_group_name_H-M   'P 1'
#
loop_
_entity.id
_entity.type
_entity.pdbx_description
1 polymer ?
#
loop_
_entity_poly.entity_id
_entity_poly.type
_entity_poly.pdbx_seq_one_letter_code
_entity_poly.pdbx_strand_id
1 'polypeptide(L)'
;MALRLGLSLPQAQQYDIGRDVPDVARTAERIGYESFWVYERALFPEPQTQGLYGIEGLAWPDMYRGVPDPLVTLTLAVSATERARLGTSILVAPLHNPFQLAKALATLDAASGGRVVAGFGTGWSLDEYAAAGVAPFEERGKVLDEMIDVCRAVWGPDPVSYDGPHSKIASAVVAPKPARPIPILVPTNSKKAMTRLVDRLDGWMPIAMGAEQLTSQWRQLQDLAAERGRTEPIQAVVRINAQYSAKAYDGADRSAFQGSVDQIVEDLAAHAVDGLDEFFFELQGLARDAQELKDVAAEVYEAVRAAGL
;
A
#
# COMPACT_ATOMS: atom_id res chain seq x y z
N MET A 1 15.93 15.77 5.87
CA MET A 1 16.36 14.55 5.15
C MET A 1 15.68 14.55 3.80
N ALA A 2 16.30 14.00 2.75
CA ALA A 2 15.60 13.83 1.47
C ALA A 2 14.40 12.88 1.65
N LEU A 3 13.31 13.15 0.92
CA LEU A 3 12.13 12.30 0.92
C LEU A 3 12.47 10.92 0.37
N ARG A 4 11.93 9.87 0.96
CA ARG A 4 11.96 8.54 0.38
C ARG A 4 10.90 8.43 -0.70
N LEU A 5 11.31 7.93 -1.87
CA LEU A 5 10.42 7.79 -3.02
C LEU A 5 10.13 6.32 -3.30
N GLY A 6 8.86 6.03 -3.47
CA GLY A 6 8.36 4.72 -3.87
C GLY A 6 7.64 4.76 -5.21
N LEU A 7 7.43 3.59 -5.80
CA LEU A 7 6.74 3.41 -7.07
C LEU A 7 5.76 2.24 -6.99
N SER A 8 4.57 2.39 -7.57
CA SER A 8 3.68 1.25 -7.83
C SER A 8 4.24 0.36 -8.94
N LEU A 9 4.22 -0.95 -8.71
CA LEU A 9 4.62 -1.93 -9.71
C LEU A 9 3.54 -2.12 -10.78
N PRO A 10 3.90 -2.55 -11.99
CA PRO A 10 2.97 -2.74 -13.10
C PRO A 10 2.03 -3.93 -12.85
N GLN A 11 0.77 -3.64 -12.50
CA GLN A 11 -0.29 -4.63 -12.24
C GLN A 11 -1.48 -4.50 -13.21
N ALA A 12 -1.55 -3.43 -14.01
CA ALA A 12 -2.67 -3.23 -14.92
C ALA A 12 -2.57 -4.16 -16.15
N GLN A 13 -3.69 -4.37 -16.83
CA GLN A 13 -3.84 -5.37 -17.89
C GLN A 13 -2.91 -5.20 -19.11
N GLN A 14 -2.31 -4.02 -19.31
CA GLN A 14 -1.38 -3.76 -20.42
C GLN A 14 0.02 -4.33 -20.17
N TYR A 15 0.31 -4.84 -18.98
CA TYR A 15 1.62 -5.36 -18.62
C TYR A 15 1.68 -6.89 -18.63
N ASP A 16 2.82 -7.43 -19.04
CA ASP A 16 3.18 -8.83 -18.80
C ASP A 16 3.84 -8.93 -17.43
N ILE A 17 3.14 -9.48 -16.46
CA ILE A 17 3.60 -9.50 -15.06
C ILE A 17 4.93 -10.24 -14.88
N GLY A 18 5.16 -11.34 -15.64
CA GLY A 18 6.37 -12.15 -15.53
C GLY A 18 7.62 -11.44 -16.04
N ARG A 19 7.47 -10.59 -17.06
CA ARG A 19 8.54 -9.82 -17.67
C ARG A 19 8.66 -8.42 -17.05
N ASP A 20 7.52 -7.71 -16.95
CA ASP A 20 7.53 -6.27 -16.71
C ASP A 20 7.70 -5.92 -15.22
N VAL A 21 7.15 -6.73 -14.30
CA VAL A 21 7.32 -6.49 -12.86
C VAL A 21 8.80 -6.53 -12.44
N PRO A 22 9.56 -7.61 -12.73
CA PRO A 22 10.97 -7.64 -12.36
C PRO A 22 11.83 -6.61 -13.12
N ASP A 23 11.49 -6.26 -14.36
CA ASP A 23 12.24 -5.27 -15.14
C ASP A 23 12.03 -3.85 -14.61
N VAL A 24 10.79 -3.46 -14.34
CA VAL A 24 10.45 -2.16 -13.74
C VAL A 24 11.04 -2.03 -12.35
N ALA A 25 10.87 -3.05 -11.49
CA ALA A 25 11.40 -3.03 -10.13
C ALA A 25 12.93 -2.86 -10.11
N ARG A 26 13.67 -3.64 -10.92
CA ARG A 26 15.13 -3.53 -11.04
C ARG A 26 15.56 -2.16 -11.57
N THR A 27 14.87 -1.63 -12.56
CA THR A 27 15.18 -0.34 -13.16
C THR A 27 14.92 0.79 -12.18
N ALA A 28 13.75 0.80 -11.50
CA ALA A 28 13.40 1.81 -10.53
C ALA A 28 14.33 1.79 -9.30
N GLU A 29 14.76 0.60 -8.82
CA GLU A 29 15.76 0.51 -7.76
C GLU A 29 17.11 1.10 -8.17
N ARG A 30 17.54 0.92 -9.45
CA ARG A 30 18.76 1.55 -9.97
C ARG A 30 18.65 3.06 -10.12
N ILE A 31 17.47 3.58 -10.45
CA ILE A 31 17.18 5.02 -10.48
C ILE A 31 17.32 5.60 -9.07
N GLY A 32 16.89 4.87 -8.03
CA GLY A 32 16.98 5.30 -6.65
C GLY A 32 15.68 5.20 -5.85
N TYR A 33 14.62 4.64 -6.43
CA TYR A 33 13.41 4.35 -5.67
C TYR A 33 13.68 3.37 -4.52
N GLU A 34 13.13 3.67 -3.35
CA GLU A 34 13.43 2.97 -2.10
C GLU A 34 12.32 2.00 -1.67
N SER A 35 11.16 2.05 -2.34
CA SER A 35 10.05 1.13 -2.06
C SER A 35 9.19 0.85 -3.29
N PHE A 36 8.61 -0.36 -3.31
CA PHE A 36 7.70 -0.81 -4.37
C PHE A 36 6.39 -1.25 -3.77
N TRP A 37 5.29 -0.83 -4.41
CA TRP A 37 3.95 -0.99 -3.88
C TRP A 37 3.04 -1.68 -4.89
N VAL A 38 2.20 -2.57 -4.37
CA VAL A 38 1.14 -3.24 -5.12
C VAL A 38 -0.20 -3.08 -4.41
N TYR A 39 -1.30 -3.18 -5.13
CA TYR A 39 -2.63 -3.17 -4.53
C TYR A 39 -3.37 -4.47 -4.88
N GLU A 40 -4.46 -4.73 -4.18
CA GLU A 40 -5.28 -5.90 -4.39
C GLU A 40 -6.62 -5.57 -5.01
N ARG A 41 -6.98 -6.34 -6.05
CA ARG A 41 -8.33 -6.57 -6.53
C ARG A 41 -8.51 -8.06 -6.71
N ALA A 42 -9.49 -8.65 -6.03
CA ALA A 42 -9.76 -10.08 -6.16
C ALA A 42 -10.52 -10.40 -7.45
N LEU A 43 -11.36 -9.46 -7.90
CA LEU A 43 -12.14 -9.58 -9.14
C LEU A 43 -12.58 -8.19 -9.65
N PHE A 44 -13.08 -8.18 -10.89
CA PHE A 44 -13.83 -7.06 -11.46
C PHE A 44 -15.25 -7.55 -11.78
N PRO A 45 -16.30 -7.04 -11.12
CA PRO A 45 -17.64 -7.54 -11.33
C PRO A 45 -18.20 -7.14 -12.71
N GLU A 46 -18.87 -8.07 -13.38
CA GLU A 46 -19.49 -7.86 -14.68
C GLU A 46 -20.89 -8.51 -14.71
N PRO A 47 -21.99 -7.74 -14.65
CA PRO A 47 -22.03 -6.28 -14.51
C PRO A 47 -21.59 -5.79 -13.13
N GLN A 48 -21.19 -4.52 -13.05
CA GLN A 48 -20.87 -3.91 -11.76
C GLN A 48 -22.10 -3.83 -10.86
N THR A 49 -22.04 -4.41 -9.67
CA THR A 49 -23.15 -4.44 -8.71
C THR A 49 -23.17 -3.23 -7.80
N GLN A 50 -22.02 -2.57 -7.64
CA GLN A 50 -21.87 -1.32 -6.87
C GLN A 50 -20.82 -0.42 -7.52
N GLY A 51 -20.91 0.89 -7.28
CA GLY A 51 -19.90 1.83 -7.74
C GLY A 51 -18.57 1.72 -6.99
N LEU A 52 -17.53 2.30 -7.57
CA LEU A 52 -16.20 2.37 -6.98
C LEU A 52 -16.26 2.94 -5.56
N TYR A 53 -15.60 2.29 -4.60
CA TYR A 53 -15.64 2.64 -3.17
C TYR A 53 -17.05 2.64 -2.54
N GLY A 54 -18.00 1.97 -3.16
CA GLY A 54 -19.41 1.97 -2.75
C GLY A 54 -20.16 3.26 -3.10
N ILE A 55 -19.60 4.15 -3.92
CA ILE A 55 -20.21 5.39 -4.37
C ILE A 55 -21.10 5.10 -5.59
N GLU A 56 -22.40 5.32 -5.46
CA GLU A 56 -23.35 5.07 -6.53
C GLU A 56 -23.00 5.85 -7.81
N GLY A 57 -23.03 5.17 -8.95
CA GLY A 57 -22.75 5.77 -10.26
C GLY A 57 -21.26 6.00 -10.56
N LEU A 58 -20.35 5.78 -9.61
CA LEU A 58 -18.92 5.92 -9.87
C LEU A 58 -18.39 4.61 -10.49
N ALA A 59 -18.00 4.66 -11.77
CA ALA A 59 -17.51 3.49 -12.50
C ALA A 59 -16.16 2.99 -11.97
N TRP A 60 -15.95 1.68 -12.01
CA TRP A 60 -14.64 1.10 -11.72
C TRP A 60 -13.68 1.38 -12.87
N PRO A 61 -12.44 1.75 -12.59
CA PRO A 61 -11.43 1.94 -13.63
C PRO A 61 -11.15 0.63 -14.38
N ASP A 62 -11.04 0.70 -15.71
CA ASP A 62 -10.75 -0.49 -16.53
C ASP A 62 -9.44 -1.18 -16.17
N MET A 63 -8.45 -0.44 -15.62
CA MET A 63 -7.21 -1.01 -15.13
C MET A 63 -7.41 -2.07 -14.02
N TYR A 64 -8.57 -2.10 -13.35
CA TYR A 64 -8.86 -3.10 -12.33
C TYR A 64 -9.27 -4.47 -12.90
N ARG A 65 -9.51 -4.58 -14.23
CA ARG A 65 -9.90 -5.85 -14.87
C ARG A 65 -8.81 -6.93 -14.86
N GLY A 66 -7.55 -6.52 -14.79
CA GLY A 66 -6.41 -7.44 -14.96
C GLY A 66 -5.43 -7.44 -13.78
N VAL A 67 -5.87 -7.07 -12.57
CA VAL A 67 -4.97 -6.98 -11.42
C VAL A 67 -4.54 -8.37 -10.93
N PRO A 68 -3.24 -8.69 -10.95
CA PRO A 68 -2.72 -9.96 -10.46
C PRO A 68 -2.69 -10.01 -8.93
N ASP A 69 -2.54 -11.22 -8.38
CA ASP A 69 -2.33 -11.41 -6.94
C ASP A 69 -1.15 -10.58 -6.43
N PRO A 70 -1.34 -9.79 -5.35
CA PRO A 70 -0.32 -8.87 -4.84
C PRO A 70 0.92 -9.60 -4.31
N LEU A 71 0.79 -10.76 -3.65
CA LEU A 71 1.93 -11.47 -3.08
C LEU A 71 2.75 -12.17 -4.15
N VAL A 72 2.10 -12.68 -5.20
CA VAL A 72 2.79 -13.22 -6.39
C VAL A 72 3.56 -12.10 -7.08
N THR A 73 2.94 -10.93 -7.27
CA THR A 73 3.59 -9.76 -7.88
C THR A 73 4.81 -9.31 -7.07
N LEU A 74 4.68 -9.20 -5.74
CA LEU A 74 5.82 -8.87 -4.86
C LEU A 74 6.92 -9.92 -4.91
N THR A 75 6.59 -11.21 -5.04
CA THR A 75 7.59 -12.29 -5.17
C THR A 75 8.47 -12.10 -6.41
N LEU A 76 7.88 -11.68 -7.53
CA LEU A 76 8.64 -11.35 -8.74
C LEU A 76 9.60 -10.16 -8.50
N ALA A 77 9.14 -9.14 -7.79
CA ALA A 77 9.98 -7.99 -7.43
C ALA A 77 11.09 -8.35 -6.45
N VAL A 78 10.84 -9.24 -5.46
CA VAL A 78 11.87 -9.75 -4.53
C VAL A 78 13.05 -10.33 -5.29
N SER A 79 12.80 -11.12 -6.33
CA SER A 79 13.85 -11.77 -7.14
C SER A 79 14.68 -10.79 -7.98
N ALA A 80 14.20 -9.57 -8.17
CA ALA A 80 14.80 -8.58 -9.06
C ALA A 80 15.44 -7.39 -8.34
N THR A 81 15.28 -7.31 -7.00
CA THR A 81 15.72 -6.18 -6.18
C THR A 81 16.47 -6.63 -4.93
N GLU A 82 17.32 -5.76 -4.39
CA GLU A 82 18.19 -6.08 -3.24
C GLU A 82 17.90 -5.23 -1.99
N ARG A 83 17.44 -3.99 -2.17
CA ARG A 83 17.39 -2.98 -1.10
C ARG A 83 15.99 -2.43 -0.85
N ALA A 84 15.22 -2.19 -1.91
CA ALA A 84 13.93 -1.52 -1.83
C ALA A 84 12.94 -2.31 -0.96
N ARG A 85 12.15 -1.58 -0.16
CA ARG A 85 11.04 -2.15 0.59
C ARG A 85 9.93 -2.61 -0.38
N LEU A 86 9.18 -3.61 0.03
CA LEU A 86 8.17 -4.25 -0.81
C LEU A 86 6.85 -4.30 -0.03
N GLY A 87 5.87 -3.56 -0.48
CA GLY A 87 4.64 -3.38 0.30
C GLY A 87 3.35 -3.50 -0.48
N THR A 88 2.28 -3.64 0.28
CA THR A 88 0.91 -3.61 -0.25
C THR A 88 0.23 -2.28 0.08
N SER A 89 -0.48 -1.69 -0.87
CA SER A 89 -1.23 -0.43 -0.70
C SER A 89 -2.58 -0.48 -1.43
N ILE A 90 -3.47 -1.21 -0.89
CA ILE A 90 -3.49 -2.07 0.28
C ILE A 90 -3.85 -3.51 -0.11
N LEU A 91 -3.55 -4.46 0.77
CA LEU A 91 -4.12 -5.80 0.74
C LEU A 91 -5.40 -5.79 1.57
N VAL A 92 -6.47 -6.35 1.03
CA VAL A 92 -7.78 -6.42 1.70
C VAL A 92 -7.77 -7.61 2.67
N ALA A 93 -7.16 -7.42 3.84
CA ALA A 93 -6.86 -8.49 4.78
C ALA A 93 -8.05 -9.41 5.12
N PRO A 94 -9.31 -8.91 5.29
CA PRO A 94 -10.45 -9.77 5.59
C PRO A 94 -10.91 -10.70 4.46
N LEU A 95 -10.36 -10.59 3.24
CA LEU A 95 -10.63 -11.55 2.16
C LEU A 95 -9.79 -12.82 2.26
N HIS A 96 -8.82 -12.85 3.18
CA HIS A 96 -7.85 -13.94 3.31
C HIS A 96 -8.06 -14.76 4.59
N ASN A 97 -7.66 -16.05 4.52
CA ASN A 97 -7.50 -16.85 5.73
C ASN A 97 -6.32 -16.27 6.56
N PRO A 98 -6.53 -15.89 7.84
CA PRO A 98 -5.52 -15.19 8.63
C PRO A 98 -4.21 -15.94 8.79
N PHE A 99 -4.27 -17.25 9.07
CA PHE A 99 -3.06 -18.07 9.23
C PHE A 99 -2.26 -18.20 7.93
N GLN A 100 -2.95 -18.41 6.80
CA GLN A 100 -2.30 -18.56 5.51
C GLN A 100 -1.65 -17.25 5.07
N LEU A 101 -2.34 -16.12 5.23
CA LEU A 101 -1.78 -14.81 4.91
C LEU A 101 -0.58 -14.47 5.80
N ALA A 102 -0.67 -14.67 7.11
CA ALA A 102 0.44 -14.43 8.02
C ALA A 102 1.68 -15.26 7.65
N LYS A 103 1.48 -16.55 7.28
CA LYS A 103 2.57 -17.42 6.83
C LYS A 103 3.15 -16.98 5.48
N ALA A 104 2.33 -16.57 4.53
CA ALA A 104 2.78 -16.10 3.22
C ALA A 104 3.65 -14.85 3.35
N LEU A 105 3.19 -13.85 4.15
CA LEU A 105 3.96 -12.63 4.44
C LEU A 105 5.28 -12.93 5.15
N ALA A 106 5.29 -13.83 6.14
CA ALA A 106 6.52 -14.25 6.80
C ALA A 106 7.51 -14.91 5.83
N THR A 107 7.01 -15.71 4.90
CA THR A 107 7.83 -16.36 3.88
C THR A 107 8.42 -15.35 2.91
N LEU A 108 7.60 -14.39 2.47
CA LEU A 108 8.04 -13.31 1.57
C LEU A 108 9.08 -12.42 2.25
N ASP A 109 8.87 -12.10 3.53
CA ASP A 109 9.82 -11.30 4.31
C ASP A 109 11.16 -12.03 4.49
N ALA A 110 11.13 -13.30 4.87
CA ALA A 110 12.33 -14.12 4.97
C ALA A 110 13.08 -14.20 3.61
N ALA A 111 12.36 -14.41 2.51
CA ALA A 111 12.94 -14.47 1.16
C ALA A 111 13.52 -13.13 0.71
N SER A 112 12.96 -12.02 1.15
CA SER A 112 13.43 -10.66 0.82
C SER A 112 14.53 -10.14 1.76
N GLY A 113 14.86 -10.86 2.84
CA GLY A 113 15.80 -10.39 3.86
C GLY A 113 15.26 -9.28 4.74
N GLY A 114 13.94 -9.28 5.01
CA GLY A 114 13.31 -8.33 5.94
C GLY A 114 12.87 -7.01 5.30
N ARG A 115 12.40 -7.05 4.04
CA ARG A 115 12.00 -5.85 3.29
C ARG A 115 10.49 -5.66 3.15
N VAL A 116 9.67 -6.57 3.71
CA VAL A 116 8.21 -6.52 3.54
C VAL A 116 7.55 -5.48 4.43
N VAL A 117 6.55 -4.80 3.90
CA VAL A 117 5.62 -3.90 4.61
C VAL A 117 4.19 -4.34 4.33
N ALA A 118 3.43 -4.66 5.36
CA ALA A 118 2.05 -5.09 5.23
C ALA A 118 1.09 -3.90 5.31
N GLY A 119 0.69 -3.36 4.18
CA GLY A 119 -0.37 -2.37 4.12
C GLY A 119 -1.73 -3.06 4.06
N PHE A 120 -2.51 -2.99 5.13
CA PHE A 120 -3.80 -3.65 5.27
C PHE A 120 -4.97 -2.68 5.20
N GLY A 121 -6.05 -3.14 4.59
CA GLY A 121 -7.33 -2.44 4.59
C GLY A 121 -8.50 -3.40 4.76
N THR A 122 -9.70 -2.84 4.91
CA THR A 122 -10.93 -3.63 5.07
C THR A 122 -11.67 -3.87 3.76
N GLY A 123 -11.26 -3.23 2.66
CA GLY A 123 -11.99 -3.32 1.41
C GLY A 123 -13.40 -2.67 1.45
N TRP A 124 -14.03 -2.63 0.31
CA TRP A 124 -15.35 -1.99 0.12
C TRP A 124 -16.27 -2.78 -0.84
N SER A 125 -15.75 -3.75 -1.59
CA SER A 125 -16.50 -4.49 -2.60
C SER A 125 -17.24 -5.68 -2.00
N LEU A 126 -18.56 -5.67 -2.09
CA LEU A 126 -19.42 -6.80 -1.68
C LEU A 126 -19.16 -8.04 -2.52
N ASP A 127 -18.87 -7.87 -3.82
CA ASP A 127 -18.60 -8.98 -4.74
C ASP A 127 -17.30 -9.70 -4.37
N GLU A 128 -16.24 -8.95 -4.02
CA GLU A 128 -14.98 -9.54 -3.56
C GLU A 128 -15.18 -10.33 -2.26
N TYR A 129 -15.97 -9.81 -1.32
CA TYR A 129 -16.30 -10.53 -0.09
C TYR A 129 -17.12 -11.79 -0.34
N ALA A 130 -18.10 -11.72 -1.22
CA ALA A 130 -18.91 -12.91 -1.60
C ALA A 130 -18.05 -13.98 -2.28
N ALA A 131 -17.13 -13.59 -3.15
CA ALA A 131 -16.24 -14.51 -3.84
C ALA A 131 -15.20 -15.14 -2.91
N ALA A 132 -14.62 -14.35 -1.99
CA ALA A 132 -13.63 -14.84 -1.03
C ALA A 132 -14.25 -15.80 0.01
N GLY A 133 -15.47 -15.53 0.45
CA GLY A 133 -16.22 -16.41 1.37
C GLY A 133 -15.56 -16.62 2.74
N VAL A 134 -14.62 -15.75 3.14
CA VAL A 134 -13.86 -15.88 4.40
C VAL A 134 -14.56 -15.23 5.56
N ALA A 135 -15.10 -14.02 5.36
CA ALA A 135 -15.75 -13.26 6.42
C ALA A 135 -16.94 -12.45 5.87
N PRO A 136 -17.96 -12.18 6.71
CA PRO A 136 -19.03 -11.25 6.36
C PRO A 136 -18.50 -9.82 6.18
N PHE A 137 -19.02 -9.10 5.21
CA PHE A 137 -18.64 -7.70 4.95
C PHE A 137 -18.84 -6.78 6.16
N GLU A 138 -19.91 -7.00 6.92
CA GLU A 138 -20.29 -6.20 8.10
C GLU A 138 -19.26 -6.34 9.24
N GLU A 139 -18.56 -7.46 9.30
CA GLU A 139 -17.58 -7.76 10.35
C GLU A 139 -16.15 -7.40 9.96
N ARG A 140 -15.94 -6.87 8.75
CA ARG A 140 -14.59 -6.60 8.19
C ARG A 140 -13.62 -5.85 9.11
N GLY A 141 -14.15 -4.96 9.95
CA GLY A 141 -13.32 -4.21 10.92
C GLY A 141 -12.83 -5.07 12.07
N LYS A 142 -13.65 -6.03 12.56
CA LYS A 142 -13.28 -6.99 13.61
C LYS A 142 -12.34 -8.05 13.06
N VAL A 143 -12.62 -8.50 11.84
CA VAL A 143 -11.78 -9.48 11.14
C VAL A 143 -10.39 -8.91 10.84
N LEU A 144 -10.28 -7.62 10.50
CA LEU A 144 -8.98 -6.96 10.41
C LEU A 144 -8.25 -6.94 11.75
N ASP A 145 -8.95 -6.67 12.86
CA ASP A 145 -8.34 -6.72 14.20
C ASP A 145 -7.80 -8.11 14.53
N GLU A 146 -8.57 -9.14 14.22
CA GLU A 146 -8.15 -10.54 14.41
C GLU A 146 -7.00 -10.94 13.48
N MET A 147 -7.02 -10.49 12.22
CA MET A 147 -5.93 -10.69 11.27
C MET A 147 -4.59 -10.16 11.82
N ILE A 148 -4.60 -8.97 12.41
CA ILE A 148 -3.42 -8.36 13.02
C ILE A 148 -2.91 -9.23 14.17
N ASP A 149 -3.81 -9.73 15.02
CA ASP A 149 -3.45 -10.59 16.16
C ASP A 149 -2.86 -11.93 15.70
N VAL A 150 -3.47 -12.55 14.70
CA VAL A 150 -2.95 -13.80 14.10
C VAL A 150 -1.59 -13.57 13.45
N CYS A 151 -1.40 -12.48 12.70
CA CYS A 151 -0.11 -12.13 12.11
C CYS A 151 0.97 -12.03 13.22
N ARG A 152 0.71 -11.29 14.28
CA ARG A 152 1.65 -11.13 15.39
C ARG A 152 1.95 -12.44 16.12
N ALA A 153 0.93 -13.29 16.33
CA ALA A 153 1.13 -14.60 16.90
C ALA A 153 2.02 -15.50 16.02
N VAL A 154 1.72 -15.57 14.71
CA VAL A 154 2.46 -16.40 13.75
C VAL A 154 3.89 -15.90 13.55
N TRP A 155 4.11 -14.60 13.57
CA TRP A 155 5.45 -13.99 13.41
C TRP A 155 6.28 -14.00 14.70
N GLY A 156 5.63 -14.24 15.84
CA GLY A 156 6.27 -14.34 17.14
C GLY A 156 7.08 -15.63 17.33
N PRO A 157 7.71 -15.81 18.50
CA PRO A 157 8.51 -17.00 18.82
C PRO A 157 7.64 -18.27 18.91
N ASP A 158 8.24 -19.41 18.60
CA ASP A 158 7.61 -20.73 18.80
C ASP A 158 7.66 -21.19 20.28
N PRO A 159 6.71 -22.01 20.73
CA PRO A 159 5.51 -22.42 19.97
C PRO A 159 4.47 -21.31 19.88
N VAL A 160 3.90 -21.12 18.68
CA VAL A 160 2.79 -20.18 18.48
C VAL A 160 1.47 -20.83 18.89
N SER A 161 0.57 -20.03 19.45
CA SER A 161 -0.83 -20.41 19.67
C SER A 161 -1.73 -19.18 19.53
N TYR A 162 -2.97 -19.39 19.11
CA TYR A 162 -3.98 -18.33 19.05
C TYR A 162 -5.36 -18.95 19.26
N ASP A 163 -6.22 -18.31 20.05
CA ASP A 163 -7.61 -18.72 20.25
C ASP A 163 -8.52 -17.48 20.16
N GLY A 164 -8.96 -17.18 18.95
CA GLY A 164 -9.82 -16.05 18.63
C GLY A 164 -11.21 -16.47 18.14
N PRO A 165 -12.07 -15.48 17.84
CA PRO A 165 -13.44 -15.70 17.41
C PRO A 165 -13.56 -16.54 16.13
N HIS A 166 -12.69 -16.28 15.16
CA HIS A 166 -12.75 -16.90 13.81
C HIS A 166 -11.52 -17.77 13.51
N SER A 167 -10.45 -17.64 14.28
CA SER A 167 -9.19 -18.37 14.03
C SER A 167 -8.71 -19.07 15.27
N LYS A 168 -8.26 -20.32 15.09
CA LYS A 168 -7.66 -21.12 16.17
C LYS A 168 -6.36 -21.75 15.69
N ILE A 169 -5.30 -21.54 16.43
CA ILE A 169 -4.00 -22.16 16.22
C ILE A 169 -3.65 -22.90 17.50
N ALA A 170 -3.70 -24.23 17.45
CA ALA A 170 -3.15 -25.04 18.55
C ALA A 170 -1.63 -24.83 18.62
N SER A 171 -1.03 -25.14 19.78
CA SER A 171 0.41 -24.99 19.98
C SER A 171 1.20 -25.67 18.85
N ALA A 172 1.97 -24.90 18.11
CA ALA A 172 2.66 -25.36 16.91
C ALA A 172 3.97 -24.58 16.65
N VAL A 173 4.87 -25.21 15.90
CA VAL A 173 6.02 -24.53 15.27
C VAL A 173 5.60 -24.04 13.90
N VAL A 174 5.82 -22.76 13.60
CA VAL A 174 5.49 -22.15 12.30
C VAL A 174 6.74 -21.48 11.72
N ALA A 175 7.20 -21.99 10.60
CA ALA A 175 8.40 -21.51 9.91
C ALA A 175 8.10 -21.26 8.41
N PRO A 176 8.85 -20.34 7.72
CA PRO A 176 9.86 -19.47 8.30
C PRO A 176 9.26 -18.37 9.19
N LYS A 177 10.07 -17.78 10.04
CA LYS A 177 9.75 -16.53 10.72
C LYS A 177 10.17 -15.36 9.82
N PRO A 178 9.54 -14.18 9.97
CA PRO A 178 10.05 -12.96 9.33
C PRO A 178 11.51 -12.73 9.71
N ALA A 179 12.31 -12.25 8.75
CA ALA A 179 13.70 -11.88 8.99
C ALA A 179 13.81 -10.63 9.89
N ARG A 180 12.80 -9.76 9.85
CA ARG A 180 12.61 -8.58 10.70
C ARG A 180 11.14 -8.45 11.08
N PRO A 181 10.79 -7.67 12.13
CA PRO A 181 9.39 -7.34 12.39
C PRO A 181 8.74 -6.70 11.15
N ILE A 182 7.67 -7.30 10.62
CA ILE A 182 6.95 -6.76 9.47
C ILE A 182 6.06 -5.61 9.94
N PRO A 183 6.29 -4.37 9.48
CA PRO A 183 5.41 -3.25 9.83
C PRO A 183 4.02 -3.42 9.22
N ILE A 184 2.98 -3.14 10.02
CA ILE A 184 1.60 -3.12 9.56
C ILE A 184 1.12 -1.68 9.46
N LEU A 185 0.81 -1.23 8.24
CA LEU A 185 0.31 0.09 7.94
C LEU A 185 -1.15 0.02 7.49
N VAL A 186 -1.93 1.05 7.83
CA VAL A 186 -3.36 1.12 7.43
C VAL A 186 -3.73 2.52 6.94
N PRO A 187 -4.66 2.63 5.99
CA PRO A 187 -5.35 3.89 5.76
C PRO A 187 -6.28 4.18 6.94
N THR A 188 -6.44 5.46 7.30
CA THR A 188 -7.39 5.86 8.32
C THR A 188 -8.30 6.97 7.79
N ASN A 189 -9.59 6.83 8.01
CA ASN A 189 -10.60 7.81 7.63
C ASN A 189 -11.63 8.06 8.74
N SER A 190 -11.37 7.53 9.93
CA SER A 190 -12.27 7.67 11.07
C SER A 190 -11.52 7.68 12.40
N LYS A 191 -12.08 8.31 13.42
CA LYS A 191 -11.50 8.34 14.76
C LYS A 191 -11.22 6.93 15.32
N LYS A 192 -12.11 5.96 15.07
CA LYS A 192 -11.90 4.55 15.47
C LYS A 192 -10.69 3.93 14.79
N ALA A 193 -10.50 4.19 13.49
CA ALA A 193 -9.35 3.67 12.74
C ALA A 193 -8.04 4.34 13.20
N MET A 194 -8.05 5.64 13.48
CA MET A 194 -6.90 6.36 14.06
C MET A 194 -6.52 5.80 15.43
N THR A 195 -7.49 5.57 16.32
CA THR A 195 -7.25 4.94 17.62
C THR A 195 -6.63 3.56 17.47
N ARG A 196 -7.18 2.71 16.57
CA ARG A 196 -6.60 1.38 16.27
C ARG A 196 -5.15 1.50 15.83
N LEU A 197 -4.84 2.45 14.91
CA LEU A 197 -3.47 2.67 14.44
C LEU A 197 -2.55 3.01 15.60
N VAL A 198 -2.91 4.02 16.38
CA VAL A 198 -2.06 4.51 17.48
C VAL A 198 -1.81 3.44 18.55
N ASP A 199 -2.85 2.66 18.88
CA ASP A 199 -2.76 1.65 19.93
C ASP A 199 -2.06 0.37 19.49
N ARG A 200 -2.09 0.03 18.18
CA ARG A 200 -1.81 -1.35 17.76
C ARG A 200 -0.94 -1.50 16.51
N LEU A 201 -0.71 -0.45 15.72
CA LEU A 201 -0.10 -0.59 14.40
C LEU A 201 1.14 0.28 14.25
N ASP A 202 1.89 0.04 13.19
CA ASP A 202 3.20 0.64 13.01
C ASP A 202 3.13 1.93 12.18
N GLY A 203 2.08 2.08 11.34
CA GLY A 203 2.06 3.27 10.50
C GLY A 203 0.74 3.57 9.79
N TRP A 204 0.76 4.72 9.16
CA TRP A 204 -0.31 5.33 8.41
C TRP A 204 -0.02 5.32 6.91
N MET A 205 -1.03 4.96 6.11
CA MET A 205 -0.91 4.89 4.65
C MET A 205 -2.08 5.64 4.00
N PRO A 206 -2.04 6.98 3.97
CA PRO A 206 -3.08 7.76 3.31
C PRO A 206 -2.89 7.77 1.79
N ILE A 207 -4.01 8.00 1.07
CA ILE A 207 -3.95 8.53 -0.28
C ILE A 207 -3.76 10.04 -0.15
N ALA A 208 -2.88 10.63 -0.97
CA ALA A 208 -2.68 12.07 -1.00
C ALA A 208 -4.01 12.79 -1.29
N MET A 209 -4.33 13.69 -0.42
CA MET A 209 -5.43 14.64 -0.47
C MET A 209 -4.84 16.05 -0.54
N GLY A 210 -5.62 17.11 -0.45
CA GLY A 210 -5.03 18.45 -0.37
C GLY A 210 -4.04 18.58 0.79
N ALA A 211 -2.94 19.31 0.59
CA ALA A 211 -1.81 19.40 1.52
C ALA A 211 -2.23 19.81 2.95
N GLU A 212 -3.14 20.77 3.09
CA GLU A 212 -3.68 21.20 4.39
C GLU A 212 -4.43 20.07 5.10
N GLN A 213 -5.23 19.31 4.37
CA GLN A 213 -5.99 18.19 4.93
C GLN A 213 -5.05 17.07 5.37
N LEU A 214 -4.04 16.73 4.57
CA LEU A 214 -3.04 15.72 4.91
C LEU A 214 -2.28 16.12 6.17
N THR A 215 -1.80 17.37 6.23
CA THR A 215 -1.10 17.93 7.39
C THR A 215 -1.97 17.93 8.65
N SER A 216 -3.25 18.30 8.51
CA SER A 216 -4.18 18.30 9.64
C SER A 216 -4.42 16.89 10.18
N GLN A 217 -4.63 15.90 9.32
CA GLN A 217 -4.80 14.50 9.75
C GLN A 217 -3.52 13.94 10.38
N TRP A 218 -2.35 14.27 9.83
CA TRP A 218 -1.07 13.86 10.40
C TRP A 218 -0.88 14.40 11.81
N ARG A 219 -1.15 15.70 12.03
CA ARG A 219 -1.09 16.31 13.37
C ARG A 219 -2.07 15.64 14.35
N GLN A 220 -3.30 15.38 13.91
CA GLN A 220 -4.29 14.66 14.74
C GLN A 220 -3.79 13.27 15.17
N LEU A 221 -3.10 12.54 14.29
CA LEU A 221 -2.50 11.25 14.63
C LEU A 221 -1.35 11.40 15.63
N GLN A 222 -0.50 12.41 15.46
CA GLN A 222 0.61 12.69 16.39
C GLN A 222 0.09 13.11 17.78
N ASP A 223 -0.92 13.99 17.83
CA ASP A 223 -1.55 14.41 19.08
C ASP A 223 -2.19 13.22 19.80
N LEU A 224 -2.93 12.38 19.07
CA LEU A 224 -3.52 11.17 19.63
C LEU A 224 -2.45 10.19 20.13
N ALA A 225 -1.34 10.05 19.42
CA ALA A 225 -0.22 9.21 19.84
C ALA A 225 0.39 9.73 21.16
N ALA A 226 0.59 11.04 21.28
CA ALA A 226 1.09 11.69 22.49
C ALA A 226 0.09 11.51 23.67
N GLU A 227 -1.21 11.74 23.44
CA GLU A 227 -2.25 11.54 24.44
C GLU A 227 -2.31 10.08 24.96
N ARG A 228 -1.99 9.12 24.09
CA ARG A 228 -1.96 7.68 24.41
C ARG A 228 -0.62 7.21 25.01
N GLY A 229 0.35 8.10 25.12
CA GLY A 229 1.68 7.78 25.64
C GLY A 229 2.51 6.88 24.70
N ARG A 230 2.21 6.88 23.40
CA ARG A 230 3.00 6.14 22.42
C ARG A 230 4.39 6.75 22.28
N THR A 231 5.43 5.93 22.46
CA THR A 231 6.83 6.32 22.32
C THR A 231 7.41 6.03 20.94
N GLU A 232 6.91 4.97 20.30
CA GLU A 232 7.38 4.56 18.98
C GLU A 232 6.82 5.49 17.90
N PRO A 233 7.64 5.98 16.94
CA PRO A 233 7.16 6.85 15.88
C PRO A 233 6.16 6.12 14.98
N ILE A 234 5.16 6.85 14.50
CA ILE A 234 4.25 6.36 13.47
C ILE A 234 4.95 6.51 12.12
N GLN A 235 5.13 5.41 11.39
CA GLN A 235 5.58 5.47 10.00
C GLN A 235 4.48 6.09 9.13
N ALA A 236 4.84 6.93 8.17
CA ALA A 236 3.89 7.48 7.22
C ALA A 236 4.36 7.22 5.79
N VAL A 237 3.48 6.57 5.00
CA VAL A 237 3.71 6.30 3.58
C VAL A 237 2.53 6.83 2.79
N VAL A 238 2.73 7.91 2.06
CA VAL A 238 1.68 8.60 1.34
C VAL A 238 1.59 8.09 -0.10
N ARG A 239 0.42 7.58 -0.48
CA ARG A 239 0.14 7.18 -1.86
C ARG A 239 -0.27 8.40 -2.69
N ILE A 240 0.41 8.64 -3.79
CA ILE A 240 0.09 9.66 -4.77
C ILE A 240 -0.53 8.99 -6.00
N ASN A 241 -1.82 9.23 -6.23
CA ASN A 241 -2.47 8.85 -7.49
C ASN A 241 -2.23 9.99 -8.50
N ALA A 242 -1.05 10.01 -9.12
CA ALA A 242 -0.68 11.05 -10.07
C ALA A 242 -1.52 10.97 -11.34
N GLN A 243 -1.87 12.13 -11.88
CA GLN A 243 -2.51 12.28 -13.18
C GLN A 243 -1.53 13.01 -14.12
N TYR A 244 -0.41 12.34 -14.41
CA TYR A 244 0.66 12.86 -15.22
C TYR A 244 0.20 13.16 -16.66
N SER A 245 0.66 14.25 -17.20
CA SER A 245 0.60 14.60 -18.62
C SER A 245 1.88 15.31 -19.04
N ALA A 246 2.29 15.13 -20.31
CA ALA A 246 3.50 15.79 -20.86
C ALA A 246 3.41 17.33 -20.90
N LYS A 247 2.22 17.89 -20.72
CA LYS A 247 1.97 19.33 -20.68
C LYS A 247 1.37 19.73 -19.36
N ALA A 248 1.68 20.96 -18.95
CA ALA A 248 1.07 21.55 -17.77
C ALA A 248 -0.46 21.61 -17.94
N TYR A 249 -1.17 21.38 -16.84
CA TYR A 249 -2.60 21.58 -16.75
C TYR A 249 -2.89 23.04 -16.38
N ASP A 250 -3.57 23.77 -17.28
CA ASP A 250 -3.81 25.21 -17.13
C ASP A 250 -5.20 25.55 -16.55
N GLY A 251 -6.03 24.54 -16.27
CA GLY A 251 -7.38 24.73 -15.72
C GLY A 251 -7.38 25.19 -14.26
N ALA A 252 -8.31 26.08 -13.92
CA ALA A 252 -8.48 26.55 -12.54
C ALA A 252 -8.99 25.45 -11.57
N ASP A 253 -9.46 24.34 -12.09
CA ASP A 253 -9.96 23.15 -11.39
C ASP A 253 -8.92 22.04 -11.23
N ARG A 254 -7.62 22.37 -11.40
CA ARG A 254 -6.50 21.41 -11.26
C ARG A 254 -6.52 20.73 -9.90
N SER A 255 -6.57 19.42 -9.92
CA SER A 255 -6.41 18.60 -8.71
C SER A 255 -4.93 18.46 -8.32
N ALA A 256 -4.66 18.19 -7.06
CA ALA A 256 -3.30 17.89 -6.63
C ALA A 256 -2.73 16.69 -7.41
N PHE A 257 -1.46 16.79 -7.79
CA PHE A 257 -0.72 15.80 -8.58
C PHE A 257 -1.27 15.54 -9.99
N GLN A 258 -1.99 16.52 -10.55
CA GLN A 258 -2.43 16.53 -11.94
C GLN A 258 -1.57 17.49 -12.76
N GLY A 259 -1.13 17.06 -13.96
CA GLY A 259 -0.41 17.88 -14.94
C GLY A 259 1.01 17.41 -15.22
N SER A 260 1.91 18.36 -15.50
CA SER A 260 3.31 18.08 -15.82
C SER A 260 4.11 17.59 -14.60
N VAL A 261 5.30 17.03 -14.85
CA VAL A 261 6.23 16.64 -13.76
C VAL A 261 6.52 17.81 -12.86
N ASP A 262 6.76 19.03 -13.36
CA ASP A 262 7.01 20.21 -12.54
C ASP A 262 5.84 20.49 -11.59
N GLN A 263 4.60 20.40 -12.08
CA GLN A 263 3.41 20.59 -11.25
C GLN A 263 3.25 19.49 -10.19
N ILE A 264 3.60 18.25 -10.52
CA ILE A 264 3.61 17.13 -9.56
C ILE A 264 4.67 17.38 -8.46
N VAL A 265 5.85 17.91 -8.83
CA VAL A 265 6.93 18.23 -7.88
C VAL A 265 6.54 19.42 -6.99
N GLU A 266 5.90 20.46 -7.54
CA GLU A 266 5.36 21.58 -6.76
C GLU A 266 4.34 21.09 -5.71
N ASP A 267 3.42 20.22 -6.13
CA ASP A 267 2.44 19.62 -5.20
C ASP A 267 3.13 18.76 -4.14
N LEU A 268 4.15 17.98 -4.51
CA LEU A 268 4.92 17.18 -3.56
C LEU A 268 5.61 18.06 -2.51
N ALA A 269 6.21 19.17 -2.94
CA ALA A 269 6.84 20.13 -2.03
C ALA A 269 5.83 20.69 -0.99
N ALA A 270 4.61 20.98 -1.44
CA ALA A 270 3.53 21.44 -0.57
C ALA A 270 3.03 20.36 0.42
N HIS A 271 3.18 19.07 0.08
CA HIS A 271 2.78 17.94 0.92
C HIS A 271 3.89 17.43 1.84
N ALA A 272 5.14 17.80 1.59
CA ALA A 272 6.29 17.38 2.38
C ALA A 272 6.35 18.15 3.70
N VAL A 273 5.80 17.55 4.76
CA VAL A 273 5.83 18.09 6.13
C VAL A 273 6.61 17.14 7.04
N ASP A 274 7.10 17.66 8.16
CA ASP A 274 7.90 16.89 9.12
C ASP A 274 7.20 15.59 9.55
N GLY A 275 7.90 14.48 9.36
CA GLY A 275 7.42 13.13 9.68
C GLY A 275 6.63 12.45 8.58
N LEU A 276 6.34 13.14 7.48
CA LEU A 276 5.84 12.53 6.23
C LEU A 276 7.04 12.37 5.28
N ASP A 277 7.81 11.34 5.49
CA ASP A 277 9.13 11.16 4.88
C ASP A 277 9.15 10.16 3.73
N GLU A 278 8.02 9.55 3.39
CA GLU A 278 7.89 8.63 2.27
C GLU A 278 6.63 8.87 1.45
N PHE A 279 6.82 9.03 0.14
CA PHE A 279 5.76 9.17 -0.85
C PHE A 279 5.98 8.18 -1.99
N PHE A 280 4.93 7.48 -2.40
CA PHE A 280 5.03 6.64 -3.58
C PHE A 280 4.03 7.03 -4.66
N PHE A 281 4.49 6.92 -5.90
CA PHE A 281 3.73 7.33 -7.08
C PHE A 281 3.01 6.15 -7.72
N GLU A 282 1.71 6.30 -7.92
CA GLU A 282 0.89 5.43 -8.74
C GLU A 282 0.88 5.99 -10.17
N LEU A 283 1.71 5.44 -11.04
CA LEU A 283 1.90 5.88 -12.42
C LEU A 283 1.47 4.83 -13.45
N GLN A 284 1.29 3.57 -13.03
CA GLN A 284 1.10 2.45 -13.94
C GLN A 284 -0.16 2.57 -14.82
N GLY A 285 -1.21 3.21 -14.34
CA GLY A 285 -2.45 3.40 -15.08
C GLY A 285 -2.34 4.43 -16.21
N LEU A 286 -1.28 5.23 -16.23
CA LEU A 286 -1.06 6.30 -17.20
C LEU A 286 -0.13 5.88 -18.34
N ALA A 287 0.77 4.94 -18.08
CA ALA A 287 1.72 4.45 -19.06
C ALA A 287 1.10 3.38 -19.96
N ARG A 288 1.42 3.42 -21.24
CA ARG A 288 0.96 2.47 -22.26
C ARG A 288 1.62 1.10 -22.12
N ASP A 289 2.86 1.11 -21.65
CA ASP A 289 3.69 -0.09 -21.46
C ASP A 289 4.76 0.13 -20.40
N ALA A 290 5.55 -0.93 -20.14
CA ALA A 290 6.60 -0.91 -19.12
C ALA A 290 7.75 0.05 -19.45
N GLN A 291 8.02 0.32 -20.74
CA GLN A 291 9.07 1.25 -21.09
C GLN A 291 8.66 2.68 -20.75
N GLU A 292 7.47 3.09 -21.13
CA GLU A 292 6.93 4.41 -20.78
C GLU A 292 6.81 4.59 -19.27
N LEU A 293 6.41 3.55 -18.53
CA LEU A 293 6.39 3.61 -17.07
C LEU A 293 7.77 3.89 -16.47
N LYS A 294 8.81 3.23 -16.99
CA LYS A 294 10.20 3.46 -16.55
C LYS A 294 10.69 4.86 -16.89
N ASP A 295 10.34 5.35 -18.08
CA ASP A 295 10.74 6.69 -18.56
C ASP A 295 10.10 7.80 -17.69
N VAL A 296 8.79 7.71 -17.43
CA VAL A 296 8.08 8.65 -16.56
C VAL A 296 8.56 8.56 -15.11
N ALA A 297 8.81 7.34 -14.62
CA ALA A 297 9.36 7.17 -13.27
C ALA A 297 10.76 7.80 -13.13
N ALA A 298 11.62 7.69 -14.15
CA ALA A 298 12.92 8.35 -14.15
C ALA A 298 12.79 9.88 -14.16
N GLU A 299 11.93 10.42 -15.01
CA GLU A 299 11.66 11.86 -15.11
C GLU A 299 11.15 12.44 -13.77
N VAL A 300 10.18 11.78 -13.15
CA VAL A 300 9.65 12.19 -11.84
C VAL A 300 10.73 12.13 -10.77
N TYR A 301 11.51 11.05 -10.71
CA TYR A 301 12.58 10.92 -9.72
C TYR A 301 13.63 12.02 -9.85
N GLU A 302 14.13 12.26 -11.07
CA GLU A 302 15.13 13.29 -11.35
C GLU A 302 14.63 14.69 -10.99
N ALA A 303 13.38 15.02 -11.35
CA ALA A 303 12.78 16.30 -11.04
C ALA A 303 12.59 16.52 -9.53
N VAL A 304 12.15 15.50 -8.79
CA VAL A 304 12.03 15.58 -7.32
C VAL A 304 13.39 15.82 -6.69
N ARG A 305 14.44 15.10 -7.11
CA ARG A 305 15.79 15.28 -6.57
C ARG A 305 16.41 16.62 -6.97
N ALA A 306 16.13 17.13 -8.18
CA ALA A 306 16.56 18.46 -8.63
C ALA A 306 15.91 19.59 -7.81
N ALA A 307 14.68 19.38 -7.32
CA ALA A 307 14.00 20.29 -6.40
C ALA A 307 14.50 20.23 -4.96
N GLY A 308 15.43 19.33 -4.64
CA GLY A 308 16.00 19.19 -3.29
C GLY A 308 15.13 18.41 -2.30
N LEU A 309 14.16 17.68 -2.80
CA LEU A 309 13.21 16.86 -2.02
C LEU A 309 13.69 15.42 -1.84
#